data_2ecbb061204537c9aa0a82ae9fcf7007
#
_entry.id   2ecbb061204537c9aa0a82ae9fcf7007
#
_cell.length_a   1.000
_cell.length_b   1.000
_cell.length_c   1.000
_cell.angle_alpha   90.00
_cell.angle_beta   90.00
_cell.angle_gamma   90.00
#
_symmetry.space_group_name_H-M   'P 1'
#
loop_
_entity.id
_entity.type
_entity.pdbx_description
1 polymer ?
#
loop_
_entity_poly.entity_id
_entity_poly.type
_entity_poly.pdbx_seq_one_letter_code
_entity_poly.pdbx_strand_id
1 'polypeptide(L)'
;REARELGADALEQLGYQAEAGTWRSAYLVGAHELRHGVITPKHVGLQPDLMQALETSMFFDAIAVKVDPKKAAGKHLVINWSITDRGENFRLNLQNATLTHRSGELDERAHASVSMSRKVLDNILLQRTSFPGAVQSGEIQVEGSVDAFFGLLQMIEQPQANFAIIEPVEQQ
;
A
#
# COMPACT_ATOMS: atom_id res chain seq x y z
N ARG A 1 -6.91 -3.30 -35.61
CA ARG A 1 -8.01 -2.45 -35.11
C ARG A 1 -9.31 -3.26 -35.03
N GLU A 2 -9.68 -3.90 -36.13
CA GLU A 2 -10.93 -4.69 -36.24
C GLU A 2 -11.06 -5.82 -35.23
N ALA A 3 -9.98 -6.58 -34.98
CA ALA A 3 -9.96 -7.66 -34.01
C ALA A 3 -10.17 -7.16 -32.55
N ARG A 4 -9.64 -5.98 -32.21
CA ARG A 4 -9.84 -5.36 -30.89
C ARG A 4 -11.29 -4.95 -30.68
N GLU A 5 -11.92 -4.35 -31.68
CA GLU A 5 -13.33 -3.96 -31.63
C GLU A 5 -14.23 -5.19 -31.47
N LEU A 6 -13.98 -6.26 -32.25
CA LEU A 6 -14.73 -7.49 -32.13
C LEU A 6 -14.57 -8.15 -30.75
N GLY A 7 -13.35 -8.15 -30.20
CA GLY A 7 -13.09 -8.61 -28.84
C GLY A 7 -13.81 -7.79 -27.80
N ALA A 8 -13.83 -6.46 -27.96
CA ALA A 8 -14.54 -5.54 -27.07
C ALA A 8 -16.05 -5.78 -27.11
N ASP A 9 -16.64 -5.97 -28.31
CA ASP A 9 -18.07 -6.26 -28.48
C ASP A 9 -18.44 -7.58 -27.78
N ALA A 10 -17.61 -8.61 -27.95
CA ALA A 10 -17.83 -9.92 -27.30
C ALA A 10 -17.79 -9.80 -25.77
N LEU A 11 -16.80 -9.09 -25.20
CA LEU A 11 -16.69 -8.85 -23.77
C LEU A 11 -17.87 -8.03 -23.24
N GLU A 12 -18.31 -7.02 -23.97
CA GLU A 12 -19.46 -6.20 -23.58
C GLU A 12 -20.74 -7.05 -23.51
N GLN A 13 -20.99 -7.91 -24.49
CA GLN A 13 -22.13 -8.83 -24.46
C GLN A 13 -22.06 -9.82 -23.31
N LEU A 14 -20.89 -10.37 -23.01
CA LEU A 14 -20.67 -11.22 -21.82
C LEU A 14 -20.94 -10.45 -20.53
N GLY A 15 -20.53 -9.17 -20.48
CA GLY A 15 -20.81 -8.28 -19.35
C GLY A 15 -22.28 -8.07 -19.11
N TYR A 16 -23.07 -7.82 -20.15
CA TYR A 16 -24.53 -7.65 -20.04
C TYR A 16 -25.26 -8.94 -19.63
N GLN A 17 -24.71 -10.10 -19.94
CA GLN A 17 -25.28 -11.40 -19.57
C GLN A 17 -24.83 -11.89 -18.19
N ALA A 18 -23.78 -11.29 -17.61
CA ALA A 18 -23.23 -11.71 -16.33
C ALA A 18 -24.15 -11.31 -15.16
N GLU A 19 -24.61 -12.26 -14.38
CA GLU A 19 -25.42 -12.02 -13.17
C GLU A 19 -24.56 -11.48 -12.02
N ALA A 20 -23.36 -12.07 -11.82
CA ALA A 20 -22.44 -11.64 -10.77
C ALA A 20 -21.81 -10.29 -11.10
N GLY A 21 -21.90 -9.33 -10.18
CA GLY A 21 -21.39 -7.96 -10.36
C GLY A 21 -19.88 -7.90 -10.63
N THR A 22 -19.11 -8.77 -10.02
CA THR A 22 -17.65 -8.87 -10.23
C THR A 22 -17.29 -9.31 -11.65
N TRP A 23 -17.97 -10.34 -12.17
CA TRP A 23 -17.80 -10.79 -13.54
C TRP A 23 -18.25 -9.74 -14.55
N ARG A 24 -19.41 -9.12 -14.31
CA ARG A 24 -19.90 -8.02 -15.14
C ARG A 24 -18.86 -6.89 -15.23
N SER A 25 -18.34 -6.46 -14.09
CA SER A 25 -17.32 -5.40 -14.06
C SER A 25 -16.05 -5.79 -14.81
N ALA A 26 -15.56 -7.02 -14.64
CA ALA A 26 -14.37 -7.49 -15.34
C ALA A 26 -14.55 -7.46 -16.87
N TYR A 27 -15.67 -7.97 -17.37
CA TYR A 27 -15.97 -7.96 -18.82
C TYR A 27 -16.13 -6.54 -19.38
N LEU A 28 -16.87 -5.66 -18.70
CA LEU A 28 -17.08 -4.29 -19.17
C LEU A 28 -15.81 -3.45 -19.10
N VAL A 29 -14.98 -3.62 -18.07
CA VAL A 29 -13.66 -2.97 -17.99
C VAL A 29 -12.74 -3.48 -19.08
N GLY A 30 -12.74 -4.79 -19.38
CA GLY A 30 -11.97 -5.36 -20.49
C GLY A 30 -12.41 -4.82 -21.85
N ALA A 31 -13.72 -4.70 -22.09
CA ALA A 31 -14.24 -4.09 -23.31
C ALA A 31 -13.80 -2.63 -23.44
N HIS A 32 -13.85 -1.86 -22.34
CA HIS A 32 -13.37 -0.49 -22.31
C HIS A 32 -11.87 -0.39 -22.60
N GLU A 33 -11.06 -1.26 -21.99
CA GLU A 33 -9.61 -1.30 -22.20
C GLU A 33 -9.26 -1.52 -23.67
N LEU A 34 -9.93 -2.46 -24.34
CA LEU A 34 -9.70 -2.73 -25.76
C LEU A 34 -10.06 -1.54 -26.66
N ARG A 35 -11.06 -0.74 -26.32
CA ARG A 35 -11.49 0.42 -27.12
C ARG A 35 -10.74 1.69 -26.79
N HIS A 36 -10.44 1.92 -25.52
CA HIS A 36 -10.02 3.23 -25.01
C HIS A 36 -8.69 3.18 -24.23
N GLY A 37 -8.14 1.99 -24.00
CA GLY A 37 -6.97 1.79 -23.14
C GLY A 37 -7.33 1.66 -21.67
N VAL A 38 -6.30 1.52 -20.85
CA VAL A 38 -6.44 1.27 -19.41
C VAL A 38 -7.08 2.47 -18.69
N ILE A 39 -8.06 2.20 -17.85
CA ILE A 39 -8.69 3.22 -17.02
C ILE A 39 -7.70 3.66 -15.94
N THR A 40 -7.37 4.95 -15.91
CA THR A 40 -6.61 5.54 -14.81
C THR A 40 -7.61 6.20 -13.84
N PRO A 41 -7.81 5.62 -12.65
CA PRO A 41 -8.72 6.21 -11.68
C PRO A 41 -8.21 7.58 -11.23
N LYS A 42 -9.09 8.57 -11.18
CA LYS A 42 -8.75 9.94 -10.78
C LYS A 42 -8.34 10.06 -9.32
N HIS A 43 -8.84 9.15 -8.48
CA HIS A 43 -8.54 9.10 -7.06
C HIS A 43 -8.32 7.64 -6.64
N VAL A 44 -7.10 7.32 -6.27
CA VAL A 44 -6.73 6.06 -5.64
C VAL A 44 -6.29 6.40 -4.23
N GLY A 45 -7.20 6.24 -3.28
CA GLY A 45 -6.90 6.53 -1.89
C GLY A 45 -8.08 6.22 -0.98
N LEU A 46 -7.75 5.94 0.26
CA LEU A 46 -8.76 5.76 1.29
C LEU A 46 -9.41 7.12 1.61
N GLN A 47 -10.73 7.11 1.79
CA GLN A 47 -11.44 8.30 2.24
C GLN A 47 -11.01 8.66 3.67
N PRO A 48 -10.93 9.96 4.02
CA PRO A 48 -10.50 10.40 5.35
C PRO A 48 -11.29 9.75 6.50
N ASP A 49 -12.60 9.61 6.35
CA ASP A 49 -13.46 9.00 7.37
C ASP A 49 -13.14 7.52 7.56
N LEU A 50 -12.87 6.80 6.48
CA LEU A 50 -12.45 5.40 6.54
C LEU A 50 -11.08 5.27 7.21
N MET A 51 -10.15 6.18 6.90
CA MET A 51 -8.82 6.18 7.53
C MET A 51 -8.89 6.35 9.05
N GLN A 52 -9.75 7.26 9.53
CA GLN A 52 -9.93 7.47 10.97
C GLN A 52 -10.54 6.26 11.69
N ALA A 53 -11.38 5.50 11.00
CA ALA A 53 -12.00 4.29 11.51
C ALA A 53 -11.08 3.06 11.52
N LEU A 54 -9.97 3.08 10.75
CA LEU A 54 -9.02 1.96 10.73
C LEU A 54 -8.22 1.90 12.03
N GLU A 55 -8.07 0.70 12.57
CA GLU A 55 -7.12 0.44 13.65
C GLU A 55 -5.68 0.59 13.16
N THR A 56 -4.77 0.97 14.08
CA THR A 56 -3.35 1.12 13.73
C THR A 56 -2.73 -0.21 13.29
N SER A 57 -3.18 -1.34 13.85
CA SER A 57 -2.78 -2.69 13.46
C SER A 57 -3.04 -2.97 11.99
N MET A 58 -4.21 -2.57 11.47
CA MET A 58 -4.59 -2.75 10.07
C MET A 58 -3.68 -1.97 9.10
N PHE A 59 -3.15 -0.83 9.55
CA PHE A 59 -2.13 -0.11 8.78
C PHE A 59 -0.86 -0.94 8.61
N PHE A 60 -0.39 -1.60 9.68
CA PHE A 60 0.79 -2.47 9.58
C PHE A 60 0.53 -3.72 8.76
N ASP A 61 -0.68 -4.29 8.81
CA ASP A 61 -1.09 -5.38 7.91
C ASP A 61 -1.04 -4.93 6.44
N ALA A 62 -1.55 -3.74 6.15
CA ALA A 62 -1.53 -3.18 4.79
C ALA A 62 -0.10 -2.88 4.30
N ILE A 63 0.82 -2.50 5.18
CA ILE A 63 2.25 -2.36 4.85
C ILE A 63 2.88 -3.73 4.59
N ALA A 64 2.58 -4.71 5.42
CA ALA A 64 3.19 -6.04 5.35
C ALA A 64 2.96 -6.70 3.98
N VAL A 65 1.76 -6.57 3.42
CA VAL A 65 1.44 -7.14 2.09
C VAL A 65 2.06 -6.38 0.92
N LYS A 66 2.62 -5.18 1.16
CA LYS A 66 3.28 -4.35 0.13
C LYS A 66 4.79 -4.46 0.14
N VAL A 67 5.38 -5.25 1.00
CA VAL A 67 6.83 -5.43 1.04
C VAL A 67 7.29 -6.18 -0.21
N ASP A 68 8.21 -5.57 -0.96
CA ASP A 68 8.88 -6.22 -2.09
C ASP A 68 9.82 -7.32 -1.59
N PRO A 69 9.52 -8.60 -1.87
CA PRO A 69 10.32 -9.70 -1.37
C PRO A 69 11.74 -9.73 -1.94
N LYS A 70 11.96 -9.17 -3.14
CA LYS A 70 13.29 -9.09 -3.74
C LYS A 70 14.18 -8.08 -3.01
N LYS A 71 13.61 -6.91 -2.65
CA LYS A 71 14.31 -5.89 -1.88
C LYS A 71 14.54 -6.31 -0.42
N ALA A 72 13.62 -7.10 0.14
CA ALA A 72 13.67 -7.58 1.51
C ALA A 72 14.50 -8.85 1.71
N ALA A 73 14.90 -9.53 0.62
CA ALA A 73 15.67 -10.76 0.68
C ALA A 73 16.97 -10.59 1.48
N GLY A 74 17.23 -11.49 2.42
CA GLY A 74 18.42 -11.51 3.26
C GLY A 74 18.50 -10.38 4.30
N LYS A 75 17.47 -9.52 4.40
CA LYS A 75 17.42 -8.44 5.40
C LYS A 75 16.75 -8.90 6.67
N HIS A 76 17.25 -8.39 7.80
CA HIS A 76 16.65 -8.55 9.11
C HIS A 76 16.59 -7.21 9.80
N LEU A 77 15.35 -6.73 10.07
CA LEU A 77 15.12 -5.44 10.73
C LEU A 77 14.05 -5.58 11.81
N VAL A 78 14.30 -4.97 12.95
CA VAL A 78 13.30 -4.80 14.01
C VAL A 78 13.13 -3.29 14.22
N ILE A 79 11.92 -2.81 14.12
CA ILE A 79 11.59 -1.37 14.31
C ILE A 79 10.42 -1.26 15.29
N ASN A 80 10.62 -0.51 16.33
CA ASN A 80 9.58 -0.12 17.26
C ASN A 80 8.78 1.07 16.72
N TRP A 81 7.45 1.04 16.95
CA TRP A 81 6.56 2.15 16.63
C TRP A 81 5.70 2.49 17.83
N SER A 82 5.67 3.78 18.18
CA SER A 82 4.85 4.30 19.27
C SER A 82 3.90 5.37 18.72
N ILE A 83 2.60 5.14 18.85
CA ILE A 83 1.54 6.10 18.53
C ILE A 83 1.19 6.84 19.80
N THR A 84 1.83 8.00 19.97
CA THR A 84 1.94 8.70 21.26
C THR A 84 0.61 9.20 21.82
N ASP A 85 -0.29 9.66 20.96
CA ASP A 85 -1.62 10.17 21.33
C ASP A 85 -2.64 9.07 21.62
N ARG A 86 -2.33 7.81 21.31
CA ARG A 86 -3.16 6.63 21.61
C ARG A 86 -2.53 5.69 22.65
N GLY A 87 -1.26 5.90 22.99
CA GLY A 87 -0.52 4.98 23.84
C GLY A 87 -0.34 3.58 23.25
N GLU A 88 -0.42 3.47 21.93
CA GLU A 88 -0.28 2.21 21.22
C GLU A 88 1.18 1.98 20.84
N ASN A 89 1.71 0.78 21.13
CA ASN A 89 3.05 0.37 20.77
C ASN A 89 3.00 -0.84 19.88
N PHE A 90 3.89 -0.87 18.88
CA PHE A 90 4.03 -1.96 17.94
C PHE A 90 5.50 -2.26 17.71
N ARG A 91 5.81 -3.54 17.55
CA ARG A 91 7.09 -4.02 17.09
C ARG A 91 6.95 -4.63 15.71
N LEU A 92 7.62 -4.04 14.72
CA LEU A 92 7.70 -4.57 13.37
C LEU A 92 8.97 -5.42 13.25
N ASN A 93 8.84 -6.61 12.68
CA ASN A 93 9.96 -7.51 12.42
C ASN A 93 9.95 -7.92 10.95
N LEU A 94 11.00 -7.53 10.22
CA LEU A 94 11.28 -7.99 8.86
C LEU A 94 12.28 -9.11 8.92
N GLN A 95 11.86 -10.30 8.51
CA GLN A 95 12.72 -11.48 8.44
C GLN A 95 12.21 -12.43 7.34
N ASN A 96 13.12 -13.10 6.66
CA ASN A 96 12.77 -14.03 5.56
C ASN A 96 11.88 -13.36 4.48
N ALA A 97 12.20 -12.11 4.13
CA ALA A 97 11.46 -11.28 3.19
C ALA A 97 9.98 -11.03 3.57
N THR A 98 9.62 -11.24 4.83
CA THR A 98 8.26 -11.08 5.35
C THR A 98 8.28 -10.07 6.50
N LEU A 99 7.38 -9.09 6.44
CA LEU A 99 7.15 -8.15 7.53
C LEU A 99 6.00 -8.65 8.40
N THR A 100 6.24 -8.71 9.70
CA THR A 100 5.24 -9.03 10.71
C THR A 100 5.20 -7.93 11.76
N HIS A 101 4.08 -7.77 12.46
CA HIS A 101 3.99 -6.85 13.59
C HIS A 101 3.34 -7.50 14.81
N ARG A 102 3.61 -6.94 15.97
CA ARG A 102 2.97 -7.29 17.23
C ARG A 102 2.70 -6.00 18.02
N SER A 103 1.52 -5.90 18.59
CA SER A 103 1.19 -4.84 19.55
C SER A 103 1.73 -5.18 20.94
N GLY A 104 2.06 -4.16 21.75
CA GLY A 104 2.45 -4.30 23.15
C GLY A 104 3.91 -3.91 23.40
N GLU A 105 4.72 -4.83 23.89
CA GLU A 105 6.10 -4.54 24.31
C GLU A 105 7.03 -4.18 23.14
N LEU A 106 7.82 -3.13 23.36
CA LEU A 106 8.88 -2.71 22.46
C LEU A 106 10.12 -3.60 22.65
N ASP A 107 10.90 -3.76 21.60
CA ASP A 107 12.14 -4.52 21.63
C ASP A 107 13.33 -3.60 21.97
N GLU A 108 14.02 -3.86 23.07
CA GLU A 108 15.19 -3.08 23.48
C GLU A 108 16.36 -3.15 22.47
N ARG A 109 16.35 -4.16 21.59
CA ARG A 109 17.38 -4.39 20.56
C ARG A 109 16.90 -3.96 19.17
N ALA A 110 15.83 -3.17 19.10
CA ALA A 110 15.33 -2.66 17.83
C ALA A 110 16.40 -1.81 17.13
N HIS A 111 16.47 -1.91 15.81
CA HIS A 111 17.37 -1.10 15.01
C HIS A 111 17.00 0.37 15.02
N ALA A 112 15.70 0.65 15.12
CA ALA A 112 15.16 1.99 15.30
C ALA A 112 13.87 1.96 16.12
N SER A 113 13.60 3.08 16.81
CA SER A 113 12.33 3.36 17.47
C SER A 113 11.74 4.63 16.89
N VAL A 114 10.52 4.53 16.40
CA VAL A 114 9.80 5.61 15.71
C VAL A 114 8.61 6.04 16.57
N SER A 115 8.49 7.30 16.86
CA SER A 115 7.36 7.85 17.62
C SER A 115 6.68 8.97 16.85
N MET A 116 5.35 8.93 16.80
CA MET A 116 4.51 9.92 16.14
C MET A 116 3.09 9.89 16.71
N SER A 117 2.30 10.92 16.43
CA SER A 117 0.87 10.87 16.69
C SER A 117 0.11 10.12 15.57
N ARG A 118 -1.06 9.58 15.89
CA ARG A 118 -1.96 8.97 14.89
C ARG A 118 -2.34 9.98 13.81
N LYS A 119 -2.54 11.25 14.18
CA LYS A 119 -2.83 12.32 13.22
C LYS A 119 -1.74 12.47 12.16
N VAL A 120 -0.47 12.37 12.55
CA VAL A 120 0.67 12.43 11.60
C VAL A 120 0.63 11.24 10.66
N LEU A 121 0.40 10.04 11.19
CA LEU A 121 0.25 8.83 10.38
C LEU A 121 -0.89 8.97 9.37
N ASP A 122 -2.07 9.44 9.80
CA ASP A 122 -3.22 9.66 8.92
C ASP A 122 -2.90 10.68 7.81
N ASN A 123 -2.19 11.77 8.12
CA ASN A 123 -1.76 12.75 7.12
C ASN A 123 -0.80 12.16 6.08
N ILE A 124 0.09 11.25 6.48
CA ILE A 124 0.98 10.55 5.56
C ILE A 124 0.16 9.63 4.63
N LEU A 125 -0.77 8.88 5.18
CA LEU A 125 -1.62 7.96 4.41
C LEU A 125 -2.53 8.70 3.43
N LEU A 126 -3.00 9.89 3.79
CA LEU A 126 -3.78 10.79 2.93
C LEU A 126 -2.89 11.61 1.97
N GLN A 127 -1.58 11.34 1.92
CA GLN A 127 -0.61 12.03 1.08
C GLN A 127 -0.55 13.56 1.29
N ARG A 128 -0.93 14.02 2.48
CA ARG A 128 -0.83 15.45 2.88
C ARG A 128 0.58 15.83 3.30
N THR A 129 1.34 14.85 3.77
CA THR A 129 2.76 14.94 4.11
C THR A 129 3.45 13.63 3.76
N SER A 130 4.75 13.55 3.89
CA SER A 130 5.55 12.34 3.68
C SER A 130 6.32 11.97 4.94
N PHE A 131 6.76 10.71 5.07
CA PHE A 131 7.64 10.32 6.16
C PHE A 131 8.90 11.20 6.26
N PRO A 132 9.66 11.46 5.18
CA PRO A 132 10.80 12.38 5.25
C PRO A 132 10.42 13.79 5.70
N GLY A 133 9.31 14.35 5.18
CA GLY A 133 8.82 15.67 5.57
C GLY A 133 8.45 15.74 7.05
N ALA A 134 7.76 14.72 7.57
CA ALA A 134 7.35 14.66 8.96
C ALA A 134 8.54 14.44 9.93
N VAL A 135 9.58 13.72 9.50
CA VAL A 135 10.85 13.64 10.27
C VAL A 135 11.56 14.99 10.28
N GLN A 136 11.62 15.67 9.14
CA GLN A 136 12.28 16.98 9.04
C GLN A 136 11.55 18.06 9.86
N SER A 137 10.22 18.02 9.92
CA SER A 137 9.42 18.95 10.75
C SER A 137 9.42 18.60 12.24
N GLY A 138 9.98 17.44 12.63
CA GLY A 138 10.00 16.96 14.02
C GLY A 138 8.66 16.34 14.49
N GLU A 139 7.70 16.15 13.58
CA GLU A 139 6.42 15.45 13.88
C GLU A 139 6.62 13.94 14.06
N ILE A 140 7.70 13.40 13.49
CA ILE A 140 8.19 12.04 13.71
C ILE A 140 9.55 12.12 14.37
N GLN A 141 9.71 11.42 15.47
CA GLN A 141 11.00 11.23 16.11
C GLN A 141 11.51 9.82 15.81
N VAL A 142 12.76 9.71 15.41
CA VAL A 142 13.43 8.45 15.12
C VAL A 142 14.65 8.33 16.02
N GLU A 143 14.66 7.37 16.92
CA GLU A 143 15.80 6.99 17.75
C GLU A 143 16.48 5.76 17.16
N GLY A 144 17.81 5.68 17.24
CA GLY A 144 18.60 4.60 16.66
C GLY A 144 18.92 4.85 15.19
N SER A 145 18.81 3.81 14.35
CA SER A 145 19.22 3.88 12.94
C SER A 145 18.12 4.47 12.04
N VAL A 146 18.29 5.71 11.65
CA VAL A 146 17.43 6.38 10.66
C VAL A 146 17.46 5.63 9.32
N ASP A 147 18.63 5.10 8.94
CA ASP A 147 18.79 4.31 7.71
C ASP A 147 17.97 3.01 7.74
N ALA A 148 17.85 2.36 8.91
CA ALA A 148 17.01 1.17 9.06
C ALA A 148 15.52 1.51 8.84
N PHE A 149 15.06 2.63 9.36
CA PHE A 149 13.69 3.10 9.17
C PHE A 149 13.39 3.42 7.70
N PHE A 150 14.20 4.28 7.07
CA PHE A 150 14.00 4.61 5.65
C PHE A 150 14.25 3.41 4.74
N GLY A 151 15.18 2.52 5.11
CA GLY A 151 15.42 1.28 4.40
C GLY A 151 14.18 0.38 4.37
N LEU A 152 13.41 0.27 5.46
CA LEU A 152 12.13 -0.43 5.46
C LEU A 152 11.14 0.25 4.52
N LEU A 153 11.01 1.57 4.57
CA LEU A 153 10.06 2.30 3.73
C LEU A 153 10.36 2.14 2.23
N GLN A 154 11.63 2.03 1.84
CA GLN A 154 12.03 1.80 0.44
C GLN A 154 11.71 0.39 -0.08
N MET A 155 11.44 -0.55 0.81
CA MET A 155 11.00 -1.90 0.44
C MET A 155 9.49 -2.00 0.25
N ILE A 156 8.72 -0.95 0.62
CA ILE A 156 7.27 -0.92 0.46
C ILE A 156 6.94 -0.46 -0.94
N GLU A 157 6.30 -1.33 -1.71
CA GLU A 157 5.86 -1.00 -3.06
C GLU A 157 4.58 -0.18 -3.05
N GLN A 158 4.50 0.73 -4.00
CA GLN A 158 3.26 1.42 -4.34
C GLN A 158 2.62 0.65 -5.50
N PRO A 159 1.52 -0.09 -5.28
CA PRO A 159 0.87 -0.80 -6.38
C PRO A 159 0.39 0.20 -7.42
N GLN A 160 0.62 -0.12 -8.68
CA GLN A 160 0.07 0.68 -9.77
C GLN A 160 -1.45 0.54 -9.77
N ALA A 161 -2.15 1.67 -9.76
CA ALA A 161 -3.61 1.69 -9.76
C ALA A 161 -4.21 1.43 -11.14
N ASN A 162 -3.40 1.59 -12.17
CA ASN A 162 -3.76 1.39 -13.57
C ASN A 162 -2.97 0.21 -14.13
N PHE A 163 -3.61 -0.92 -14.29
CA PHE A 163 -3.03 -2.10 -14.93
C PHE A 163 -3.98 -2.65 -15.98
N ALA A 164 -3.42 -3.20 -17.05
CA ALA A 164 -4.17 -3.86 -18.09
C ALA A 164 -4.67 -5.23 -17.59
N ILE A 165 -5.93 -5.56 -17.90
CA ILE A 165 -6.54 -6.87 -17.57
C ILE A 165 -6.66 -7.78 -18.78
N ILE A 166 -6.63 -7.24 -19.99
CA ILE A 166 -6.77 -7.97 -21.26
C ILE A 166 -5.46 -7.99 -22.04
N GLU A 167 -4.80 -6.87 -22.17
CA GLU A 167 -3.58 -6.77 -22.95
C GLU A 167 -2.34 -6.78 -22.03
N PRO A 168 -1.30 -7.59 -22.34
CA PRO A 168 -0.05 -7.53 -21.60
C PRO A 168 0.54 -6.12 -21.69
N VAL A 169 0.91 -5.56 -20.55
CA VAL A 169 1.73 -4.34 -20.55
C VAL A 169 3.14 -4.74 -20.98
N GLU A 170 3.64 -4.16 -22.07
CA GLU A 170 5.05 -4.29 -22.41
C GLU A 170 5.86 -3.73 -21.23
N GLN A 171 6.62 -4.60 -20.58
CA GLN A 171 7.55 -4.18 -19.52
C GLN A 171 8.63 -3.33 -20.19
N GLN A 172 8.60 -2.02 -19.94
CA GLN A 172 9.65 -1.08 -20.33
C GLN A 172 10.85 -1.23 -19.39
#